data_b0e9ab7fbf58ca4b275d96bb482151f2
#
_entry.id   b0e9ab7fbf58ca4b275d96bb482151f2
#
_cell.length_a   1.000
_cell.length_b   1.000
_cell.length_c   1.000
_cell.angle_alpha   90.00
_cell.angle_beta   90.00
_cell.angle_gamma   90.00
#
_symmetry.space_group_name_H-M   'P 1'
#
loop_
_entity.id
_entity.type
_entity.pdbx_description
1 polymer ?
#
loop_
_entity_poly.entity_id
_entity_poly.type
_entity_poly.pdbx_seq_one_letter_code
_entity_poly.pdbx_strand_id
1 'polypeptide(L)'
;MNMKTLIIFYHPYDGSYCKAILKAVQEGLKRGGHPHKTINLLRDAFDPVMHEKDLQAFAVYGRTGDITQSDVDPLVLHYKKKLEWAERIVMIFPIWWMTMPAMMKGFIDKVIFPGVAYNMDGPQLVSRLHSLKQVTIISTMNTPADVYRDRFNNSLEGSLVKGTFNQIGIHDVEWISINMVKQSGQEKREIWLEELEEKFAK
;
A
#
# COMPACT_ATOMS: atom_id res chain seq x y z
N MET A 1 1.54 22.49 2.89
CA MET A 1 2.63 21.90 3.73
C MET A 1 3.20 20.69 3.03
N ASN A 2 4.53 20.54 3.00
CA ASN A 2 5.18 19.41 2.34
C ASN A 2 4.94 18.12 3.14
N MET A 3 4.27 17.13 2.55
CA MET A 3 3.88 15.89 3.21
C MET A 3 4.90 14.77 2.88
N LYS A 4 5.47 14.14 3.92
CA LYS A 4 6.39 13.01 3.76
C LYS A 4 5.63 11.80 3.22
N THR A 5 5.93 11.39 1.99
CA THR A 5 5.18 10.35 1.28
C THR A 5 5.98 9.06 1.14
N LEU A 6 5.42 7.94 1.57
CA LEU A 6 5.95 6.61 1.31
C LEU A 6 5.15 5.96 0.19
N ILE A 7 5.83 5.62 -0.92
CA ILE A 7 5.24 4.86 -2.02
C ILE A 7 5.54 3.37 -1.81
N ILE A 8 4.51 2.52 -1.85
CA ILE A 8 4.62 1.06 -1.83
C ILE A 8 4.18 0.56 -3.18
N PHE A 9 5.11 -0.01 -3.94
CA PHE A 9 4.91 -0.35 -5.34
C PHE A 9 5.16 -1.83 -5.61
N TYR A 10 4.28 -2.43 -6.40
CA TYR A 10 4.51 -3.73 -7.00
C TYR A 10 3.96 -3.83 -8.42
N HIS A 11 4.81 -4.24 -9.33
CA HIS A 11 4.47 -4.84 -10.62
C HIS A 11 5.70 -5.59 -11.15
N PRO A 12 5.57 -6.83 -11.66
CA PRO A 12 6.72 -7.63 -12.12
C PRO A 12 7.29 -7.18 -13.47
N TYR A 13 6.55 -6.40 -14.25
CA TYR A 13 6.94 -5.94 -15.58
C TYR A 13 7.21 -4.43 -15.58
N ASP A 14 8.43 -4.03 -15.97
CA ASP A 14 8.84 -2.62 -15.98
C ASP A 14 8.11 -1.78 -17.05
N GLY A 15 7.61 -2.39 -18.12
CA GLY A 15 6.77 -1.73 -19.14
C GLY A 15 5.28 -1.60 -18.77
N SER A 16 4.91 -1.88 -17.53
CA SER A 16 3.51 -1.83 -17.06
C SER A 16 2.98 -0.41 -16.90
N TYR A 17 1.67 -0.26 -17.01
CA TYR A 17 1.01 1.02 -16.72
C TYR A 17 1.13 1.42 -15.24
N CYS A 18 1.16 0.46 -14.30
CA CYS A 18 1.50 0.74 -12.90
C CYS A 18 2.88 1.40 -12.75
N LYS A 19 3.85 1.06 -13.61
CA LYS A 19 5.17 1.70 -13.61
C LYS A 19 5.11 3.13 -14.12
N ALA A 20 4.28 3.41 -15.12
CA ALA A 20 4.02 4.77 -15.58
C ALA A 20 3.35 5.60 -14.48
N ILE A 21 2.36 5.05 -13.78
CA ILE A 21 1.73 5.67 -12.60
C ILE A 21 2.76 5.98 -11.51
N LEU A 22 3.65 5.04 -11.19
CA LEU A 22 4.72 5.28 -10.22
C LEU A 22 5.57 6.50 -10.60
N LYS A 23 5.94 6.63 -11.89
CA LYS A 23 6.72 7.78 -12.36
C LYS A 23 5.93 9.08 -12.25
N ALA A 24 4.67 9.11 -12.68
CA ALA A 24 3.82 10.30 -12.59
C ALA A 24 3.66 10.77 -11.12
N VAL A 25 3.40 9.84 -10.20
CA VAL A 25 3.33 10.14 -8.76
C VAL A 25 4.65 10.72 -8.24
N GLN A 26 5.79 10.11 -8.60
CA GLN A 26 7.11 10.60 -8.18
C GLN A 26 7.43 11.98 -8.73
N GLU A 27 7.12 12.25 -10.00
CA GLU A 27 7.32 13.58 -10.62
C GLU A 27 6.40 14.63 -9.98
N GLY A 28 5.12 14.28 -9.71
CA GLY A 28 4.22 15.16 -8.98
C GLY A 28 4.77 15.52 -7.60
N LEU A 29 5.16 14.53 -6.80
CA LEU A 29 5.75 14.74 -5.48
C LEU A 29 7.01 15.61 -5.52
N LYS A 30 7.87 15.39 -6.50
CA LYS A 30 9.08 16.18 -6.72
C LYS A 30 8.75 17.63 -7.08
N ARG A 31 7.82 17.85 -8.01
CA ARG A 31 7.34 19.17 -8.44
C ARG A 31 6.71 19.94 -7.27
N GLY A 32 5.94 19.26 -6.41
CA GLY A 32 5.34 19.84 -5.20
C GLY A 32 6.33 20.01 -4.03
N GLY A 33 7.59 19.57 -4.17
CA GLY A 33 8.59 19.63 -3.10
C GLY A 33 8.32 18.68 -1.93
N HIS A 34 7.50 17.61 -2.15
CA HIS A 34 7.18 16.62 -1.14
C HIS A 34 8.31 15.59 -0.98
N PRO A 35 8.91 15.43 0.21
CA PRO A 35 9.88 14.38 0.45
C PRO A 35 9.23 13.01 0.26
N HIS A 36 9.85 12.12 -0.53
CA HIS A 36 9.28 10.79 -0.72
C HIS A 36 10.33 9.68 -0.70
N LYS A 37 9.89 8.50 -0.30
CA LYS A 37 10.64 7.23 -0.33
C LYS A 37 9.80 6.19 -1.04
N THR A 38 10.47 5.21 -1.65
CA THR A 38 9.79 4.10 -2.32
C THR A 38 10.23 2.77 -1.72
N ILE A 39 9.26 1.90 -1.44
CA ILE A 39 9.41 0.47 -1.28
C ILE A 39 9.00 -0.15 -2.60
N ASN A 40 9.94 -0.82 -3.28
CA ASN A 40 9.65 -1.58 -4.49
C ASN A 40 9.80 -3.06 -4.16
N LEU A 41 8.70 -3.73 -3.89
CA LEU A 41 8.69 -5.10 -3.36
C LEU A 41 9.45 -6.11 -4.24
N LEU A 42 9.43 -5.91 -5.57
CA LEU A 42 10.20 -6.76 -6.47
C LEU A 42 11.70 -6.50 -6.37
N ARG A 43 12.11 -5.22 -6.41
CA ARG A 43 13.54 -4.85 -6.37
C ARG A 43 14.19 -5.09 -5.02
N ASP A 44 13.40 -4.96 -3.96
CA ASP A 44 13.83 -5.21 -2.59
C ASP A 44 13.89 -6.73 -2.29
N ALA A 45 13.56 -7.59 -3.26
CA ALA A 45 13.47 -9.04 -3.13
C ALA A 45 12.63 -9.48 -1.91
N PHE A 46 11.52 -8.76 -1.68
CA PHE A 46 10.64 -9.04 -0.56
C PHE A 46 10.00 -10.43 -0.69
N ASP A 47 10.13 -11.25 0.36
CA ASP A 47 9.45 -12.54 0.44
C ASP A 47 8.02 -12.35 0.97
N PRO A 48 6.97 -12.57 0.14
CA PRO A 48 5.58 -12.38 0.55
C PRO A 48 5.00 -13.52 1.37
N VAL A 49 5.72 -14.64 1.51
CA VAL A 49 5.22 -15.83 2.19
C VAL A 49 5.42 -15.71 3.70
N MET A 50 4.35 -15.93 4.48
CA MET A 50 4.44 -16.08 5.93
C MET A 50 5.14 -17.40 6.27
N HIS A 51 6.19 -17.32 7.06
CA HIS A 51 6.92 -18.49 7.56
C HIS A 51 6.67 -18.71 9.05
N GLU A 52 7.08 -19.87 9.56
CA GLU A 52 6.94 -20.22 10.97
C GLU A 52 7.53 -19.16 11.91
N LYS A 53 8.70 -18.60 11.56
CA LYS A 53 9.34 -17.52 12.33
C LYS A 53 8.48 -16.26 12.45
N ASP A 54 7.72 -15.92 11.42
CA ASP A 54 6.82 -14.75 11.42
C ASP A 54 5.65 -14.99 12.39
N LEU A 55 5.12 -16.23 12.43
CA LEU A 55 4.08 -16.63 13.39
C LEU A 55 4.59 -16.72 14.82
N GLN A 56 5.86 -17.14 15.01
CA GLN A 56 6.51 -17.13 16.31
C GLN A 56 6.67 -15.71 16.85
N ALA A 57 7.04 -14.74 15.99
CA ALA A 57 7.09 -13.33 16.35
C ALA A 57 5.71 -12.78 16.76
N PHE A 58 4.65 -13.20 16.09
CA PHE A 58 3.27 -12.88 16.50
C PHE A 58 2.93 -13.44 17.88
N ALA A 59 3.30 -14.67 18.16
CA ALA A 59 3.08 -15.31 19.48
C ALA A 59 3.90 -14.64 20.60
N VAL A 60 5.12 -14.18 20.30
CA VAL A 60 5.93 -13.39 21.25
C VAL A 60 5.24 -12.07 21.56
N TYR A 61 4.78 -11.34 20.54
CA TYR A 61 4.03 -10.09 20.73
C TYR A 61 2.81 -10.31 21.63
N GLY A 62 2.02 -11.35 21.40
CA GLY A 62 0.82 -11.66 22.20
C GLY A 62 1.12 -11.89 23.69
N ARG A 63 2.36 -12.29 24.04
CA ARG A 63 2.80 -12.50 25.44
C ARG A 63 3.48 -11.29 26.07
N THR A 64 4.25 -10.54 25.29
CA THR A 64 5.13 -9.47 25.78
C THR A 64 4.63 -8.07 25.47
N GLY A 65 3.70 -7.92 24.51
CA GLY A 65 3.27 -6.63 23.99
C GLY A 65 4.31 -5.92 23.11
N ASP A 66 5.45 -6.59 22.82
CA ASP A 66 6.53 -6.01 22.00
C ASP A 66 7.13 -7.07 21.06
N ILE A 67 7.85 -6.59 20.06
CA ILE A 67 8.60 -7.40 19.11
C ILE A 67 10.09 -7.01 19.19
N THR A 68 10.93 -7.97 19.55
CA THR A 68 12.37 -7.79 19.52
C THR A 68 12.88 -7.86 18.07
N GLN A 69 14.05 -7.24 17.79
CA GLN A 69 14.62 -7.26 16.44
C GLN A 69 14.97 -8.67 15.94
N SER A 70 15.18 -9.62 16.84
CA SER A 70 15.46 -11.03 16.51
C SER A 70 14.23 -11.81 16.03
N ASP A 71 13.03 -11.33 16.30
CA ASP A 71 11.79 -12.04 16.03
C ASP A 71 11.21 -11.73 14.65
N VAL A 72 11.69 -10.68 13.99
CA VAL A 72 11.12 -10.16 12.74
C VAL A 72 12.20 -10.10 11.65
N ASP A 73 11.78 -10.33 10.40
CA ASP A 73 12.65 -10.18 9.23
C ASP A 73 13.29 -8.78 9.20
N PRO A 74 14.62 -8.65 9.03
CA PRO A 74 15.31 -7.36 8.97
C PRO A 74 14.73 -6.40 7.93
N LEU A 75 14.20 -6.90 6.81
CA LEU A 75 13.54 -6.08 5.79
C LEU A 75 12.23 -5.50 6.30
N VAL A 76 11.46 -6.25 7.09
CA VAL A 76 10.24 -5.74 7.74
C VAL A 76 10.58 -4.62 8.72
N LEU A 77 11.65 -4.77 9.51
CA LEU A 77 12.12 -3.70 10.40
C LEU A 77 12.62 -2.46 9.64
N HIS A 78 13.23 -2.65 8.47
CA HIS A 78 13.58 -1.56 7.59
C HIS A 78 12.34 -0.83 7.05
N TYR A 79 11.30 -1.57 6.67
CA TYR A 79 10.04 -1.01 6.22
C TYR A 79 9.28 -0.31 7.36
N LYS A 80 9.32 -0.84 8.58
CA LYS A 80 8.77 -0.19 9.77
C LYS A 80 9.29 1.25 9.92
N LYS A 81 10.61 1.47 9.80
CA LYS A 81 11.20 2.82 9.88
C LYS A 81 10.70 3.74 8.78
N LYS A 82 10.40 3.22 7.58
CA LYS A 82 9.83 4.00 6.48
C LYS A 82 8.36 4.34 6.75
N LEU A 83 7.59 3.40 7.30
CA LEU A 83 6.19 3.62 7.69
C LEU A 83 6.07 4.67 8.80
N GLU A 84 6.89 4.58 9.84
CA GLU A 84 6.92 5.56 10.95
C GLU A 84 7.32 6.97 10.49
N TRP A 85 8.14 7.07 9.45
CA TRP A 85 8.54 8.34 8.86
C TRP A 85 7.44 9.00 8.04
N ALA A 86 6.50 8.22 7.47
CA ALA A 86 5.52 8.67 6.50
C ALA A 86 4.36 9.43 7.15
N GLU A 87 3.93 10.51 6.50
CA GLU A 87 2.68 11.21 6.77
C GLU A 87 1.58 10.83 5.76
N ARG A 88 1.99 10.33 4.58
CA ARG A 88 1.11 9.78 3.54
C ARG A 88 1.71 8.48 2.99
N ILE A 89 0.86 7.48 2.80
CA ILE A 89 1.19 6.26 2.08
C ILE A 89 0.49 6.28 0.73
N VAL A 90 1.21 5.92 -0.35
CA VAL A 90 0.66 5.69 -1.68
C VAL A 90 0.95 4.25 -2.08
N MET A 91 -0.09 3.44 -2.27
CA MET A 91 0.06 2.05 -2.72
C MET A 91 -0.28 1.96 -4.20
N ILE A 92 0.61 1.36 -5.02
CA ILE A 92 0.41 1.25 -6.48
C ILE A 92 0.61 -0.20 -6.90
N PHE A 93 -0.45 -0.83 -7.44
CA PHE A 93 -0.43 -2.24 -7.87
C PHE A 93 -1.58 -2.56 -8.83
N PRO A 94 -1.50 -3.65 -9.62
CA PRO A 94 -2.61 -4.12 -10.44
C PRO A 94 -3.62 -4.94 -9.62
N ILE A 95 -4.87 -4.95 -10.02
CA ILE A 95 -5.85 -5.93 -9.53
C ILE A 95 -5.72 -7.20 -10.34
N TRP A 96 -5.47 -8.32 -9.65
CA TRP A 96 -5.47 -9.66 -10.19
C TRP A 96 -6.50 -10.52 -9.45
N TRP A 97 -7.36 -11.19 -10.21
CA TRP A 97 -8.44 -12.01 -9.61
C TRP A 97 -9.21 -11.25 -8.52
N MET A 98 -9.66 -10.02 -8.87
CA MET A 98 -10.48 -9.12 -8.05
C MET A 98 -9.82 -8.65 -6.75
N THR A 99 -8.54 -8.91 -6.52
CA THR A 99 -7.81 -8.45 -5.33
C THR A 99 -6.38 -8.05 -5.68
N MET A 100 -5.60 -7.68 -4.66
CA MET A 100 -4.19 -7.33 -4.80
C MET A 100 -3.34 -8.57 -5.17
N PRO A 101 -2.20 -8.40 -5.86
CA PRO A 101 -1.24 -9.48 -6.12
C PRO A 101 -0.69 -10.09 -4.83
N ALA A 102 -0.28 -11.36 -4.89
CA ALA A 102 0.31 -12.08 -3.75
C ALA A 102 1.44 -11.31 -3.06
N MET A 103 2.31 -10.65 -3.83
CA MET A 103 3.40 -9.82 -3.31
C MET A 103 2.88 -8.68 -2.43
N MET A 104 1.83 -7.98 -2.87
CA MET A 104 1.21 -6.90 -2.10
C MET A 104 0.44 -7.44 -0.90
N LYS A 105 -0.24 -8.60 -1.05
CA LYS A 105 -0.93 -9.25 0.07
C LYS A 105 0.07 -9.69 1.14
N GLY A 106 1.20 -10.29 0.74
CA GLY A 106 2.27 -10.64 1.67
C GLY A 106 2.87 -9.43 2.39
N PHE A 107 2.96 -8.27 1.71
CA PHE A 107 3.34 -7.02 2.38
C PHE A 107 2.33 -6.66 3.48
N ILE A 108 1.02 -6.75 3.22
CA ILE A 108 0.00 -6.53 4.26
C ILE A 108 0.18 -7.53 5.40
N ASP A 109 0.31 -8.81 5.10
CA ASP A 109 0.39 -9.86 6.12
C ASP A 109 1.63 -9.76 7.02
N LYS A 110 2.79 -9.39 6.45
CA LYS A 110 4.07 -9.37 7.18
C LYS A 110 4.46 -8.00 7.74
N VAL A 111 3.94 -6.91 7.17
CA VAL A 111 4.38 -5.55 7.53
C VAL A 111 3.28 -4.76 8.25
N ILE A 112 1.99 -4.98 7.91
CA ILE A 112 0.89 -4.47 8.73
C ILE A 112 0.67 -5.44 9.90
N PHE A 113 1.63 -5.53 10.77
CA PHE A 113 1.82 -6.55 11.79
C PHE A 113 1.80 -5.91 13.19
N PRO A 114 1.34 -6.63 14.23
CA PRO A 114 1.37 -6.12 15.60
C PRO A 114 2.80 -5.80 16.06
N GLY A 115 2.96 -4.67 16.76
CA GLY A 115 4.28 -4.15 17.14
C GLY A 115 5.03 -3.43 16.00
N VAL A 116 4.57 -3.57 14.75
CA VAL A 116 5.08 -2.85 13.57
C VAL A 116 4.13 -1.71 13.19
N ALA A 117 2.91 -2.01 12.74
CA ALA A 117 1.95 -1.04 12.26
C ALA A 117 0.82 -0.74 13.25
N TYR A 118 0.53 -1.67 14.16
CA TYR A 118 -0.53 -1.51 15.16
C TYR A 118 -0.19 -2.22 16.49
N ASN A 119 -0.91 -1.87 17.54
CA ASN A 119 -0.97 -2.60 18.80
C ASN A 119 -2.38 -3.15 19.02
N MET A 120 -2.50 -4.10 19.94
CA MET A 120 -3.78 -4.53 20.48
C MET A 120 -4.07 -3.78 21.79
N ASP A 121 -5.27 -3.19 21.90
CA ASP A 121 -5.80 -2.61 23.13
C ASP A 121 -7.12 -3.34 23.44
N GLY A 122 -7.05 -4.36 24.27
CA GLY A 122 -8.13 -5.32 24.45
C GLY A 122 -8.52 -5.96 23.08
N PRO A 123 -9.78 -5.89 22.66
CA PRO A 123 -10.23 -6.40 21.36
C PRO A 123 -9.97 -5.44 20.19
N GLN A 124 -9.49 -4.23 20.44
CA GLN A 124 -9.30 -3.19 19.42
C GLN A 124 -7.88 -3.19 18.87
N LEU A 125 -7.75 -2.90 17.57
CA LEU A 125 -6.47 -2.64 16.92
C LEU A 125 -6.23 -1.13 16.90
N VAL A 126 -5.07 -0.70 17.38
CA VAL A 126 -4.71 0.71 17.46
C VAL A 126 -3.44 0.97 16.65
N SER A 127 -3.49 1.91 15.72
CA SER A 127 -2.35 2.24 14.87
C SER A 127 -1.13 2.71 15.68
N ARG A 128 0.03 2.23 15.30
CA ARG A 128 1.35 2.76 15.72
C ARG A 128 1.88 3.83 14.75
N LEU A 129 1.23 4.02 13.63
CA LEU A 129 1.66 4.96 12.59
C LEU A 129 1.15 6.38 12.91
N HIS A 130 1.59 6.93 14.04
CA HIS A 130 1.08 8.18 14.60
C HIS A 130 1.27 9.40 13.69
N SER A 131 2.28 9.39 12.80
CA SER A 131 2.52 10.45 11.83
C SER A 131 1.63 10.35 10.60
N LEU A 132 1.04 9.17 10.33
CA LEU A 132 0.26 8.90 9.13
C LEU A 132 -1.08 9.62 9.16
N LYS A 133 -1.33 10.44 8.15
CA LYS A 133 -2.54 11.24 7.98
C LYS A 133 -3.45 10.68 6.89
N GLN A 134 -2.86 10.13 5.82
CA GLN A 134 -3.60 9.74 4.62
C GLN A 134 -3.01 8.50 3.96
N VAL A 135 -3.88 7.66 3.41
CA VAL A 135 -3.51 6.56 2.52
C VAL A 135 -4.20 6.77 1.17
N THR A 136 -3.44 6.72 0.07
CA THR A 136 -3.99 6.69 -1.28
C THR A 136 -3.65 5.35 -1.93
N ILE A 137 -4.65 4.60 -2.35
CA ILE A 137 -4.50 3.35 -3.08
C ILE A 137 -4.76 3.63 -4.55
N ILE A 138 -3.81 3.33 -5.43
CA ILE A 138 -3.97 3.47 -6.88
C ILE A 138 -3.87 2.07 -7.48
N SER A 139 -4.95 1.58 -8.02
CA SER A 139 -5.00 0.26 -8.64
C SER A 139 -5.41 0.30 -10.10
N THR A 140 -4.88 -0.62 -10.89
CA THR A 140 -5.23 -0.78 -12.31
C THR A 140 -5.94 -2.10 -12.54
N MET A 141 -6.94 -2.11 -13.40
CA MET A 141 -7.62 -3.33 -13.81
C MET A 141 -8.20 -3.22 -15.22
N ASN A 142 -8.59 -4.37 -15.79
CA ASN A 142 -9.32 -4.43 -17.07
C ASN A 142 -10.83 -4.69 -16.89
N THR A 143 -11.28 -4.87 -15.65
CA THR A 143 -12.70 -5.01 -15.32
C THR A 143 -13.37 -3.63 -15.35
N PRO A 144 -14.55 -3.48 -15.98
CA PRO A 144 -15.34 -2.25 -15.85
C PRO A 144 -15.70 -1.94 -14.40
N ALA A 145 -15.79 -0.65 -14.06
CA ALA A 145 -15.99 -0.21 -12.68
C ALA A 145 -17.34 -0.67 -12.09
N ASP A 146 -18.40 -0.63 -12.89
CA ASP A 146 -19.73 -1.11 -12.53
C ASP A 146 -19.74 -2.62 -12.29
N VAL A 147 -19.09 -3.40 -13.15
CA VAL A 147 -18.94 -4.86 -12.96
C VAL A 147 -18.17 -5.17 -11.68
N TYR A 148 -17.08 -4.45 -11.40
CA TYR A 148 -16.30 -4.66 -10.19
C TYR A 148 -17.10 -4.33 -8.93
N ARG A 149 -17.89 -3.25 -8.97
CA ARG A 149 -18.78 -2.86 -7.88
C ARG A 149 -19.93 -3.85 -7.70
N ASP A 150 -20.67 -4.13 -8.77
CA ASP A 150 -21.99 -4.78 -8.66
C ASP A 150 -21.90 -6.31 -8.58
N ARG A 151 -20.88 -6.92 -9.22
CA ARG A 151 -20.67 -8.38 -9.19
C ARG A 151 -19.66 -8.84 -8.14
N PHE A 152 -18.68 -7.99 -7.82
CA PHE A 152 -17.58 -8.34 -6.93
C PHE A 152 -17.54 -7.48 -5.66
N ASN A 153 -18.59 -6.67 -5.40
CA ASN A 153 -18.79 -5.87 -4.18
C ASN A 153 -17.57 -5.00 -3.83
N ASN A 154 -16.87 -4.44 -4.82
CA ASN A 154 -15.63 -3.70 -4.57
C ASN A 154 -14.69 -4.44 -3.61
N SER A 155 -14.36 -5.70 -3.89
CA SER A 155 -13.67 -6.60 -2.96
C SER A 155 -12.38 -6.01 -2.37
N LEU A 156 -11.67 -5.15 -3.10
CA LEU A 156 -10.50 -4.44 -2.57
C LEU A 156 -10.87 -3.42 -1.47
N GLU A 157 -11.99 -2.72 -1.64
CA GLU A 157 -12.49 -1.80 -0.62
C GLU A 157 -12.80 -2.53 0.68
N GLY A 158 -13.48 -3.68 0.58
CA GLY A 158 -13.80 -4.52 1.72
C GLY A 158 -12.55 -5.05 2.44
N SER A 159 -11.57 -5.55 1.69
CA SER A 159 -10.39 -6.21 2.26
C SER A 159 -9.29 -5.23 2.68
N LEU A 160 -8.94 -4.27 1.83
CA LEU A 160 -7.79 -3.39 2.09
C LEU A 160 -8.19 -2.10 2.82
N VAL A 161 -9.24 -1.41 2.35
CA VAL A 161 -9.66 -0.16 2.99
C VAL A 161 -10.28 -0.45 4.35
N LYS A 162 -11.40 -1.20 4.38
CA LYS A 162 -12.16 -1.47 5.61
C LYS A 162 -11.48 -2.52 6.49
N GLY A 163 -11.10 -3.65 5.90
CA GLY A 163 -10.57 -4.82 6.61
C GLY A 163 -9.09 -4.69 7.03
N THR A 164 -8.36 -3.68 6.55
CA THR A 164 -6.97 -3.44 6.95
C THR A 164 -6.82 -2.05 7.57
N PHE A 165 -6.89 -0.99 6.78
CA PHE A 165 -6.58 0.36 7.28
C PHE A 165 -7.60 0.87 8.31
N ASN A 166 -8.91 0.79 8.00
CA ASN A 166 -9.92 1.27 8.94
C ASN A 166 -9.93 0.44 10.23
N GLN A 167 -9.65 -0.87 10.12
CA GLN A 167 -9.62 -1.78 11.27
C GLN A 167 -8.51 -1.40 12.26
N ILE A 168 -7.39 -0.83 11.80
CA ILE A 168 -6.31 -0.33 12.66
C ILE A 168 -6.42 1.17 12.98
N GLY A 169 -7.59 1.79 12.72
CA GLY A 169 -7.87 3.18 13.06
C GLY A 169 -7.40 4.22 12.05
N ILE A 170 -7.04 3.82 10.81
CA ILE A 170 -6.69 4.74 9.72
C ILE A 170 -7.90 4.89 8.80
N HIS A 171 -8.59 6.03 8.85
CA HIS A 171 -9.86 6.26 8.16
C HIS A 171 -9.75 7.16 6.93
N ASP A 172 -8.74 8.01 6.82
CA ASP A 172 -8.49 8.82 5.62
C ASP A 172 -7.79 7.96 4.55
N VAL A 173 -8.61 7.15 3.87
CA VAL A 173 -8.16 6.22 2.83
C VAL A 173 -8.91 6.51 1.54
N GLU A 174 -8.20 7.00 0.54
CA GLU A 174 -8.72 7.23 -0.81
C GLU A 174 -8.33 6.05 -1.71
N TRP A 175 -9.28 5.54 -2.47
CA TRP A 175 -9.00 4.55 -3.50
C TRP A 175 -9.29 5.08 -4.89
N ILE A 176 -8.25 5.18 -5.72
CA ILE A 176 -8.30 5.56 -7.14
C ILE A 176 -8.23 4.27 -7.96
N SER A 177 -9.35 3.90 -8.57
CA SER A 177 -9.46 2.72 -9.42
C SER A 177 -9.36 3.12 -10.89
N ILE A 178 -8.31 2.69 -11.57
CA ILE A 178 -8.13 2.91 -13.01
C ILE A 178 -8.57 1.65 -13.76
N ASN A 179 -9.77 1.72 -14.32
CA ASN A 179 -10.44 0.60 -14.97
C ASN A 179 -10.22 0.58 -16.48
N MET A 180 -10.33 -0.60 -17.11
CA MET A 180 -10.29 -0.77 -18.56
C MET A 180 -8.97 -0.28 -19.20
N VAL A 181 -7.85 -0.42 -18.50
CA VAL A 181 -6.55 0.12 -18.95
C VAL A 181 -6.14 -0.40 -20.33
N LYS A 182 -6.34 -1.70 -20.59
CA LYS A 182 -5.98 -2.32 -21.87
C LYS A 182 -6.86 -1.82 -23.02
N GLN A 183 -8.12 -1.51 -22.75
CA GLN A 183 -9.10 -1.02 -23.73
C GLN A 183 -9.07 0.50 -23.91
N SER A 184 -8.44 1.22 -22.99
CA SER A 184 -8.30 2.68 -23.09
C SER A 184 -7.26 3.05 -24.14
N GLY A 185 -7.55 4.06 -24.95
CA GLY A 185 -6.61 4.65 -25.90
C GLY A 185 -5.42 5.30 -25.20
N GLN A 186 -4.39 5.61 -25.97
CA GLN A 186 -3.16 6.23 -25.46
C GLN A 186 -3.45 7.58 -24.81
N GLU A 187 -4.19 8.46 -25.47
CA GLU A 187 -4.59 9.79 -25.00
C GLU A 187 -5.24 9.74 -23.61
N LYS A 188 -6.20 8.84 -23.42
CA LYS A 188 -6.86 8.69 -22.10
C LYS A 188 -5.88 8.23 -21.00
N ARG A 189 -4.93 7.37 -21.34
CA ARG A 189 -3.90 6.93 -20.38
C ARG A 189 -2.93 8.06 -20.03
N GLU A 190 -2.59 8.92 -20.99
CA GLU A 190 -1.78 10.11 -20.76
C GLU A 190 -2.48 11.11 -19.84
N ILE A 191 -3.76 11.41 -20.09
CA ILE A 191 -4.58 12.26 -19.21
C ILE A 191 -4.58 11.75 -17.76
N TRP A 192 -4.78 10.45 -17.54
CA TRP A 192 -4.75 9.89 -16.19
C TRP A 192 -3.39 10.07 -15.49
N LEU A 193 -2.28 9.99 -16.23
CA LEU A 193 -0.95 10.21 -15.67
C LEU A 193 -0.75 11.70 -15.31
N GLU A 194 -1.19 12.62 -16.16
CA GLU A 194 -1.16 14.06 -15.89
C GLU A 194 -2.01 14.43 -14.67
N GLU A 195 -3.22 13.90 -14.57
CA GLU A 195 -4.10 14.10 -13.41
C GLU A 195 -3.45 13.61 -12.10
N LEU A 196 -2.79 12.45 -12.13
CA LEU A 196 -2.06 11.93 -10.97
C LEU A 196 -0.84 12.81 -10.64
N GLU A 197 -0.07 13.22 -11.64
CA GLU A 197 1.07 14.11 -11.41
C GLU A 197 0.64 15.44 -10.79
N GLU A 198 -0.45 16.04 -11.30
CA GLU A 198 -1.01 17.28 -10.73
C GLU A 198 -1.54 17.10 -9.30
N LYS A 199 -2.24 15.96 -9.05
CA LYS A 199 -2.75 15.62 -7.72
C LYS A 199 -1.63 15.56 -6.68
N PHE A 200 -0.53 14.92 -7.02
CA PHE A 200 0.59 14.73 -6.09
C PHE A 200 1.58 15.90 -6.05
N ALA A 201 1.39 16.92 -6.87
CA ALA A 201 2.13 18.19 -6.80
C ALA A 201 1.51 19.20 -5.83
N LYS A 202 0.27 19.00 -5.41
CA LYS A 202 -0.47 19.82 -4.43
C LYS A 202 -0.17 19.39 -3.01
#